data_aa07fc05f4bec7a1b01be9f899f63282
#
_entry.id   aa07fc05f4bec7a1b01be9f899f63282
#
_cell.length_a   1.000
_cell.length_b   1.000
_cell.length_c   1.000
_cell.angle_alpha   90.00
_cell.angle_beta   90.00
_cell.angle_gamma   90.00
#
_symmetry.space_group_name_H-M   'P 1'
#
loop_
_entity.id
_entity.type
_entity.pdbx_description
1 polymer ?
#
loop_
_entity_poly.entity_id
_entity_poly.type
_entity_poly.pdbx_seq_one_letter_code
_entity_poly.pdbx_strand_id
1 'polypeptide(L)' 'MKEYQAVVVRLSRRTRDDEDAVTDLLNERSRSGWHPELLAQDAERITIVFARQAESA' A
#
# COMPACT_ATOMS: atom_id res chain seq x y z
N MET A 1 -20.14 2.42 -2.52
CA MET A 1 -19.34 3.03 -1.46
C MET A 1 -17.93 2.49 -1.51
N LYS A 2 -16.93 3.33 -1.30
CA LYS A 2 -15.53 2.90 -1.28
C LYS A 2 -15.06 2.59 0.13
N GLU A 3 -14.23 1.58 0.23
CA GLU A 3 -13.50 1.29 1.45
C GLU A 3 -12.05 1.73 1.27
N TYR A 4 -11.43 2.17 2.34
CA TYR A 4 -10.03 2.61 2.33
C TYR A 4 -9.23 1.88 3.39
N GLN A 5 -7.97 1.63 3.09
CA GLN A 5 -7.03 1.03 4.02
C GLN A 5 -5.70 1.76 3.92
N ALA A 6 -5.21 2.25 5.04
CA ALA A 6 -3.88 2.85 5.10
C ALA A 6 -2.87 1.82 5.59
N VAL A 7 -1.77 1.68 4.87
CA VAL A 7 -0.70 0.76 5.24
C VAL A 7 0.59 1.56 5.33
N VAL A 8 1.31 1.40 6.43
CA VAL A 8 2.58 2.07 6.66
C VAL A 8 3.70 1.05 6.52
N VAL A 9 4.66 1.33 5.65
CA VAL A 9 5.83 0.48 5.46
C VAL A 9 7.05 1.24 5.96
N ARG A 10 7.76 0.65 6.91
CA ARG A 10 9.01 1.21 7.40
C ARG A 10 10.12 0.94 6.41
N LEU A 11 10.90 1.98 6.12
CA LEU A 11 12.04 1.86 5.23
C LEU A 11 13.25 1.36 6.01
N SER A 12 13.93 0.37 5.44
CA SER A 12 15.09 -0.26 6.07
C SER A 12 16.40 0.45 5.74
N ARG A 13 16.36 1.43 4.84
CA ARG A 13 17.51 2.12 4.24
C ARG A 13 18.28 1.24 3.25
N ARG A 14 17.73 0.09 2.91
CA ARG A 14 18.26 -0.79 1.86
C ARG A 14 17.31 -0.69 0.69
N THR A 15 17.70 0.07 -0.32
CA THR A 15 16.82 0.41 -1.44
C THR A 15 16.17 -0.80 -2.08
N ARG A 16 16.96 -1.86 -2.30
CA ARG A 16 16.43 -3.06 -2.95
C ARG A 16 15.40 -3.77 -2.07
N ASP A 17 15.68 -3.89 -0.77
CA ASP A 17 14.76 -4.52 0.16
C ASP A 17 13.47 -3.72 0.27
N ASP A 18 13.60 -2.40 0.29
CA ASP A 18 12.45 -1.51 0.38
C ASP A 18 11.59 -1.58 -0.87
N GLU A 19 12.22 -1.63 -2.06
CA GLU A 19 11.49 -1.82 -3.31
C GLU A 19 10.72 -3.12 -3.32
N ASP A 20 11.36 -4.20 -2.91
CA ASP A 20 10.73 -5.52 -2.88
C ASP A 20 9.56 -5.55 -1.92
N ALA A 21 9.73 -4.94 -0.74
CA ALA A 21 8.67 -4.90 0.27
C ALA A 21 7.45 -4.14 -0.24
N VAL A 22 7.66 -2.99 -0.88
CA VAL A 22 6.57 -2.19 -1.43
C VAL A 22 5.90 -2.91 -2.59
N THR A 23 6.70 -3.50 -3.48
CA THR A 23 6.17 -4.24 -4.62
C THR A 23 5.32 -5.42 -4.17
N ASP A 24 5.81 -6.18 -3.19
CA ASP A 24 5.07 -7.33 -2.67
C ASP A 24 3.77 -6.90 -2.02
N LEU A 25 3.78 -5.79 -1.29
CA LEU A 25 2.58 -5.25 -0.66
C LEU A 25 1.54 -4.85 -1.72
N LEU A 26 1.98 -4.14 -2.75
CA LEU A 26 1.09 -3.72 -3.82
C LEU A 26 0.46 -4.91 -4.53
N ASN A 27 1.27 -5.93 -4.80
CA ASN A 27 0.78 -7.13 -5.48
C ASN A 27 -0.18 -7.92 -4.60
N GLU A 28 0.12 -8.04 -3.32
CA GLU A 28 -0.74 -8.73 -2.38
C GLU A 28 -2.10 -8.06 -2.27
N ARG A 29 -2.12 -6.75 -2.11
CA ARG A 29 -3.36 -6.00 -1.98
C ARG A 29 -4.17 -6.02 -3.27
N SER A 30 -3.47 -5.98 -4.41
CA SER A 30 -4.11 -6.05 -5.72
C SER A 30 -4.92 -7.34 -5.89
N ARG A 31 -4.39 -8.46 -5.38
CA ARG A 31 -5.09 -9.74 -5.46
C ARG A 31 -6.40 -9.74 -4.67
N SER A 32 -6.50 -8.88 -3.68
CA SER A 32 -7.71 -8.74 -2.87
C SER A 32 -8.63 -7.62 -3.37
N GLY A 33 -8.34 -7.08 -4.54
CA GLY A 33 -9.15 -6.03 -5.15
C GLY A 33 -8.85 -4.62 -4.69
N TRP A 34 -7.78 -4.44 -3.90
CA TRP A 34 -7.39 -3.13 -3.45
C TRP A 34 -6.53 -2.43 -4.50
N HIS A 35 -6.72 -1.13 -4.64
CA HIS A 35 -5.94 -0.30 -5.57
C HIS A 35 -5.27 0.83 -4.78
N PRO A 36 -3.99 1.12 -5.05
CA PRO A 36 -3.35 2.27 -4.42
C PRO A 36 -3.92 3.57 -4.98
N GLU A 37 -4.34 4.48 -4.12
CA GLU A 37 -4.86 5.78 -4.54
C GLU A 37 -3.99 6.94 -4.09
N LEU A 38 -3.30 6.79 -2.98
CA LEU A 38 -2.50 7.85 -2.41
C LEU A 38 -1.24 7.27 -1.83
N LEU A 39 -0.13 7.95 -2.02
CA LEU A 39 1.14 7.57 -1.44
C LEU A 39 1.81 8.80 -0.83
N ALA A 40 2.22 8.69 0.41
CA ALA A 40 3.01 9.71 1.08
C ALA A 40 4.28 9.07 1.59
N GLN A 41 5.39 9.76 1.45
CA GLN A 41 6.69 9.21 1.82
C GLN A 41 7.50 10.24 2.59
N ASP A 42 8.16 9.77 3.65
CA ASP A 42 9.19 10.55 4.32
C ASP A 42 10.49 9.73 4.37
N ALA A 43 11.49 10.20 5.13
CA ALA A 43 12.78 9.55 5.17
C ALA A 43 12.76 8.16 5.83
N GLU A 44 11.71 7.86 6.58
CA GLU A 44 11.66 6.65 7.40
C GLU A 44 10.56 5.68 7.01
N ARG A 45 9.53 6.16 6.29
CA ARG A 45 8.38 5.33 6.01
C ARG A 45 7.63 5.79 4.77
N ILE A 46 6.91 4.83 4.20
CA ILE A 46 5.98 5.10 3.11
C ILE A 46 4.59 4.73 3.61
N THR A 47 3.64 5.64 3.44
CA THR A 47 2.24 5.37 3.74
C THR A 47 1.48 5.26 2.44
N ILE A 48 0.79 4.16 2.24
CA ILE A 48 0.00 3.93 1.05
C ILE A 48 -1.46 3.78 1.46
N VAL A 49 -2.33 4.54 0.83
CA VAL A 49 -3.77 4.40 1.05
C VAL A 49 -4.34 3.63 -0.13
N PHE A 50 -4.89 2.48 0.19
CA PHE A 50 -5.56 1.64 -0.80
C PHE A 50 -7.06 1.86 -0.73
N ALA A 51 -7.72 1.68 -1.84
CA ALA A 51 -9.17 1.74 -1.91
C ALA A 51 -9.70 0.56 -2.70
N ARG A 52 -10.90 0.16 -2.38
CA ARG A 52 -11.64 -0.79 -3.18
C ARG A 52 -13.12 -0.49 -3.09
N GLN A 53 -13.88 -1.01 -4.03
CA GLN A 53 -15.31 -0.85 -4.02
C GLN A 53 -15.88 -1.78 -2.96
N ALA A 54 -16.61 -1.22 -2.01
CA ALA A 54 -17.27 -2.03 -1.00
C ALA A 54 -18.45 -2.75 -1.65
N GLU A 55 -18.61 -4.04 -1.34
CA GLU A 55 -19.75 -4.76 -1.80
C GLU A 55 -20.98 -4.27 -1.04
N SER A 56 -21.98 -3.88 -1.81
CA SER A 56 -23.26 -3.58 -1.19
C SER A 56 -24.00 -4.89 -0.95
N ALA A 57 -24.30 -5.12 0.28
CA ALA A 57 -25.04 -6.31 0.67
C ALA A 57 -26.48 -6.20 0.15
#